data_ea283c1e89e803a3b85f6ddb6eee1751
#
_entry.id   ea283c1e89e803a3b85f6ddb6eee1751
#
_cell.length_a   1.000
_cell.length_b   1.000
_cell.length_c   1.000
_cell.angle_alpha   90.00
_cell.angle_beta   90.00
_cell.angle_gamma   90.00
#
_symmetry.space_group_name_H-M   'P 1'
#
loop_
_entity.id
_entity.type
_entity.pdbx_description
1 polymer ?
#
loop_
_entity_poly.entity_id
_entity_poly.type
_entity_poly.pdbx_seq_one_letter_code
_entity_poly.pdbx_strand_id
1 'polypeptide(L)'
;MTSPLTVVIVEEDRDRAVSIVDALRDSGGDYEVHVIGAASGLARKIAAHSPDIVLIDAGNPTRDVLEELTLASGPLERPVAMFVSGGAGGLARDAIEAGVSAYVVDGLTPERLSPILEAAIARFNVLRQMRTELAETRRALEERKVIDRAKGLLMKAKGIGEDEAYAVLRKTAMDQGRRVAEVAEALVTASRLLS
;
A
#
# COMPACT_ATOMS: atom_id res chain seq x y z
N MET A 1 -6.00 12.49 -23.59
CA MET A 1 -6.71 13.22 -22.51
C MET A 1 -6.53 12.35 -21.27
N THR A 2 -5.79 12.81 -20.28
CA THR A 2 -5.70 12.13 -18.97
C THR A 2 -7.03 12.32 -18.26
N SER A 3 -7.55 11.25 -17.65
CA SER A 3 -8.76 11.36 -16.82
C SER A 3 -8.50 12.31 -15.64
N PRO A 4 -9.51 13.03 -15.15
CA PRO A 4 -9.38 13.87 -13.97
C PRO A 4 -8.92 13.04 -12.77
N LEU A 5 -8.12 13.65 -11.90
CA LEU A 5 -7.65 13.02 -10.69
C LEU A 5 -8.77 13.02 -9.62
N THR A 6 -9.18 11.86 -9.16
CA THR A 6 -10.23 11.74 -8.14
C THR A 6 -9.65 12.02 -6.75
N VAL A 7 -10.09 13.11 -6.13
CA VAL A 7 -9.69 13.57 -4.80
C VAL A 7 -10.83 13.40 -3.81
N VAL A 8 -10.65 12.63 -2.76
CA VAL A 8 -11.57 12.60 -1.62
C VAL A 8 -11.03 13.50 -0.52
N ILE A 9 -11.84 14.47 -0.10
CA ILE A 9 -11.54 15.36 1.02
C ILE A 9 -12.32 14.89 2.24
N VAL A 10 -11.60 14.64 3.34
CA VAL A 10 -12.19 14.36 4.65
C VAL A 10 -12.14 15.63 5.48
N GLU A 11 -13.27 16.29 5.63
CA GLU A 11 -13.43 17.53 6.38
C GLU A 11 -14.87 17.63 6.90
N GLU A 12 -15.03 18.03 8.16
CA GLU A 12 -16.34 18.20 8.80
C GLU A 12 -16.86 19.65 8.70
N ASP A 13 -15.96 20.60 8.71
CA ASP A 13 -16.29 22.01 8.58
C ASP A 13 -16.58 22.36 7.12
N ARG A 14 -17.80 22.83 6.89
CA ARG A 14 -18.27 23.14 5.54
C ARG A 14 -17.50 24.29 4.87
N ASP A 15 -17.15 25.31 5.64
CA ASP A 15 -16.49 26.49 5.09
C ASP A 15 -15.04 26.16 4.73
N ARG A 16 -14.38 25.33 5.54
CA ARG A 16 -13.05 24.81 5.22
C ARG A 16 -13.09 23.88 4.02
N ALA A 17 -14.06 23.00 3.94
CA ALA A 17 -14.23 22.13 2.78
C ALA A 17 -14.41 22.92 1.48
N VAL A 18 -15.23 23.98 1.49
CA VAL A 18 -15.39 24.89 0.34
C VAL A 18 -14.06 25.55 -0.02
N SER A 19 -13.32 26.06 0.97
CA SER A 19 -12.02 26.69 0.73
C SER A 19 -11.01 25.73 0.09
N ILE A 20 -11.01 24.46 0.49
CA ILE A 20 -10.15 23.44 -0.11
C ILE A 20 -10.55 23.14 -1.56
N VAL A 21 -11.86 23.01 -1.82
CA VAL A 21 -12.38 22.78 -3.17
C VAL A 21 -12.04 23.94 -4.10
N ASP A 22 -12.20 25.17 -3.63
CA ASP A 22 -11.86 26.37 -4.42
C ASP A 22 -10.36 26.43 -4.68
N ALA A 23 -9.52 26.11 -3.67
CA ALA A 23 -8.08 26.02 -3.84
C ALA A 23 -7.65 24.99 -4.89
N LEU A 24 -8.31 23.82 -4.94
CA LEU A 24 -8.05 22.80 -5.96
C LEU A 24 -8.43 23.32 -7.35
N ARG A 25 -9.56 23.99 -7.51
CA ARG A 25 -9.98 24.57 -8.78
C ARG A 25 -9.04 25.65 -9.27
N ASP A 26 -8.59 26.53 -8.35
CA ASP A 26 -7.68 27.64 -8.67
C ASP A 26 -6.26 27.15 -9.01
N SER A 27 -5.89 25.97 -8.56
CA SER A 27 -4.57 25.38 -8.84
C SER A 27 -4.37 24.98 -10.31
N GLY A 28 -5.46 24.98 -11.12
CA GLY A 28 -5.42 24.67 -12.57
C GLY A 28 -5.30 23.17 -12.89
N GLY A 29 -5.36 22.28 -11.90
CA GLY A 29 -5.44 20.84 -12.12
C GLY A 29 -6.83 20.37 -12.53
N ASP A 30 -6.90 19.23 -13.21
CA ASP A 30 -8.16 18.58 -13.57
C ASP A 30 -8.52 17.57 -12.46
N TYR A 31 -9.43 17.97 -11.56
CA TYR A 31 -9.80 17.19 -10.36
C TYR A 31 -11.29 16.89 -10.34
N GLU A 32 -11.62 15.62 -10.02
CA GLU A 32 -12.96 15.23 -9.56
C GLU A 32 -12.94 15.18 -8.04
N VAL A 33 -13.66 16.09 -7.36
CA VAL A 33 -13.54 16.29 -5.91
C VAL A 33 -14.79 15.81 -5.19
N HIS A 34 -14.62 14.94 -4.20
CA HIS A 34 -15.68 14.47 -3.30
C HIS A 34 -15.36 14.85 -1.86
N VAL A 35 -16.29 15.54 -1.20
CA VAL A 35 -16.14 15.91 0.22
C VAL A 35 -16.96 14.96 1.08
N ILE A 36 -16.33 14.40 2.10
CA ILE A 36 -16.96 13.50 3.07
C ILE A 36 -16.61 13.90 4.51
N GLY A 37 -17.57 13.76 5.41
CA GLY A 37 -17.31 13.95 6.84
C GLY A 37 -16.61 12.75 7.48
N ALA A 38 -15.86 13.01 8.55
CA ALA A 38 -15.11 11.99 9.32
C ALA A 38 -15.99 11.03 10.15
N ALA A 39 -17.31 11.06 9.98
CA ALA A 39 -18.26 10.21 10.69
C ALA A 39 -18.06 8.70 10.43
N SER A 40 -18.73 7.86 11.23
CA SER A 40 -18.63 6.40 11.16
C SER A 40 -18.72 5.84 9.75
N GLY A 41 -17.91 4.82 9.46
CA GLY A 41 -17.83 4.17 8.15
C GLY A 41 -16.94 4.92 7.14
N LEU A 42 -16.02 5.75 7.61
CA LEU A 42 -15.11 6.55 6.78
C LEU A 42 -14.39 5.72 5.71
N ALA A 43 -13.81 4.58 6.08
CA ALA A 43 -13.11 3.69 5.14
C ALA A 43 -14.02 3.26 3.96
N ARG A 44 -15.28 2.91 4.24
CA ARG A 44 -16.25 2.51 3.22
C ARG A 44 -16.65 3.70 2.33
N LYS A 45 -16.81 4.89 2.91
CA LYS A 45 -17.13 6.11 2.17
C LYS A 45 -15.99 6.49 1.22
N ILE A 46 -14.74 6.42 1.69
CA ILE A 46 -13.54 6.64 0.86
C ILE A 46 -13.48 5.62 -0.28
N ALA A 47 -13.64 4.32 0.04
CA ALA A 47 -13.55 3.24 -0.95
C ALA A 47 -14.64 3.35 -2.04
N ALA A 48 -15.82 3.89 -1.72
CA ALA A 48 -16.92 4.06 -2.68
C ALA A 48 -16.56 4.98 -3.86
N HIS A 49 -15.64 5.91 -3.66
CA HIS A 49 -15.18 6.84 -4.69
C HIS A 49 -13.92 6.37 -5.43
N SER A 50 -13.26 5.29 -4.98
CA SER A 50 -12.01 4.79 -5.57
C SER A 50 -10.98 5.91 -5.84
N PRO A 51 -10.65 6.76 -4.83
CA PRO A 51 -9.86 7.96 -5.07
C PRO A 51 -8.41 7.67 -5.42
N ASP A 52 -7.84 8.55 -6.26
CA ASP A 52 -6.40 8.59 -6.55
C ASP A 52 -5.60 9.16 -5.39
N ILE A 53 -6.23 10.02 -4.57
CA ILE A 53 -5.65 10.57 -3.34
C ILE A 53 -6.72 10.93 -2.33
N VAL A 54 -6.42 10.74 -1.04
CA VAL A 54 -7.23 11.23 0.08
C VAL A 54 -6.54 12.41 0.72
N LEU A 55 -7.27 13.52 0.86
CA LEU A 55 -6.85 14.70 1.59
C LEU A 55 -7.63 14.75 2.91
N ILE A 56 -6.93 14.85 4.02
CA ILE A 56 -7.54 14.97 5.35
C ILE A 56 -7.15 16.32 5.93
N ASP A 57 -8.15 17.16 6.25
CA ASP A 57 -7.93 18.35 7.07
C ASP A 57 -8.48 18.07 8.47
N ALA A 58 -7.58 17.81 9.40
CA ALA A 58 -7.95 17.38 10.73
C ALA A 58 -7.92 18.55 11.77
N GLY A 59 -7.55 19.72 11.34
CA GLY A 59 -7.41 20.89 12.27
C GLY A 59 -6.38 20.56 13.38
N ASN A 60 -6.85 20.48 14.62
CA ASN A 60 -6.00 20.13 15.80
C ASN A 60 -6.46 18.78 16.38
N PRO A 61 -6.13 17.66 15.75
CA PRO A 61 -6.60 16.35 16.19
C PRO A 61 -5.91 15.90 17.45
N THR A 62 -6.63 15.12 18.27
CA THR A 62 -6.00 14.30 19.30
C THR A 62 -5.27 13.13 18.64
N ARG A 63 -4.40 12.45 19.37
CA ARG A 63 -3.69 11.27 18.88
C ARG A 63 -4.65 10.18 18.40
N ASP A 64 -5.68 9.90 19.20
CA ASP A 64 -6.67 8.84 18.89
C ASP A 64 -7.44 9.14 17.59
N VAL A 65 -7.85 10.41 17.39
CA VAL A 65 -8.51 10.85 16.16
C VAL A 65 -7.58 10.71 14.95
N LEU A 66 -6.31 11.07 15.12
CA LEU A 66 -5.32 10.95 14.05
C LEU A 66 -5.09 9.47 13.66
N GLU A 67 -4.97 8.59 14.64
CA GLU A 67 -4.81 7.15 14.40
C GLU A 67 -6.06 6.58 13.68
N GLU A 68 -7.27 6.95 14.10
CA GLU A 68 -8.52 6.53 13.47
C GLU A 68 -8.61 7.01 12.01
N LEU A 69 -8.34 8.29 11.76
CA LEU A 69 -8.34 8.88 10.41
C LEU A 69 -7.29 8.22 9.52
N THR A 70 -6.10 7.98 10.06
CA THR A 70 -5.01 7.32 9.35
C THR A 70 -5.40 5.90 8.94
N LEU A 71 -5.92 5.10 9.86
CA LEU A 71 -6.37 3.73 9.57
C LEU A 71 -7.51 3.70 8.55
N ALA A 72 -8.51 4.58 8.73
CA ALA A 72 -9.68 4.62 7.86
C ALA A 72 -9.36 5.08 6.43
N SER A 73 -8.33 5.92 6.25
CA SER A 73 -7.92 6.42 4.93
C SER A 73 -7.16 5.40 4.08
N GLY A 74 -6.65 4.32 4.65
CA GLY A 74 -5.94 3.26 3.95
C GLY A 74 -4.63 3.72 3.29
N PRO A 75 -3.68 4.31 4.05
CA PRO A 75 -2.49 4.94 3.47
C PRO A 75 -1.50 3.97 2.83
N LEU A 76 -1.69 2.66 2.99
CA LEU A 76 -0.94 1.63 2.29
C LEU A 76 -1.55 1.24 0.93
N GLU A 77 -2.81 1.59 0.72
CA GLU A 77 -3.59 1.28 -0.50
C GLU A 77 -3.60 2.46 -1.48
N ARG A 78 -3.56 3.68 -0.96
CA ARG A 78 -3.67 4.93 -1.72
C ARG A 78 -2.87 6.07 -1.10
N PRO A 79 -2.49 7.11 -1.87
CA PRO A 79 -1.84 8.30 -1.30
C PRO A 79 -2.77 9.00 -0.31
N VAL A 80 -2.22 9.43 0.83
CA VAL A 80 -2.92 10.23 1.83
C VAL A 80 -2.09 11.46 2.14
N ALA A 81 -2.68 12.65 1.97
CA ALA A 81 -2.12 13.92 2.43
C ALA A 81 -2.92 14.41 3.64
N MET A 82 -2.25 14.68 4.73
CA MET A 82 -2.87 15.10 5.98
C MET A 82 -2.40 16.51 6.33
N PHE A 83 -3.37 17.39 6.57
CA PHE A 83 -3.15 18.77 7.00
C PHE A 83 -3.63 18.90 8.42
N VAL A 84 -2.81 19.50 9.27
CA VAL A 84 -3.11 19.75 10.68
C VAL A 84 -2.76 21.19 11.04
N SER A 85 -3.54 21.78 11.94
CA SER A 85 -3.27 23.11 12.48
C SER A 85 -2.62 22.96 13.84
N GLY A 86 -1.40 23.51 14.01
CA GLY A 86 -0.65 23.48 15.26
C GLY A 86 0.29 22.29 15.43
N GLY A 87 1.32 22.50 16.22
CA GLY A 87 2.43 21.59 16.36
C GLY A 87 2.15 20.40 17.29
N ALA A 88 1.46 19.40 16.80
CA ALA A 88 1.42 18.09 17.46
C ALA A 88 2.77 17.37 17.27
N GLY A 89 3.80 17.85 17.97
CA GLY A 89 5.14 17.26 17.91
C GLY A 89 5.11 15.78 18.30
N GLY A 90 5.47 14.92 17.39
CA GLY A 90 5.43 13.45 17.54
C GLY A 90 4.41 12.78 16.64
N LEU A 91 3.22 13.32 16.45
CA LEU A 91 2.17 12.73 15.62
C LEU A 91 2.56 12.62 14.13
N ALA A 92 3.41 13.53 13.63
CA ALA A 92 3.92 13.47 12.26
C ALA A 92 4.69 12.17 11.98
N ARG A 93 5.52 11.73 12.95
CA ARG A 93 6.28 10.48 12.81
C ARG A 93 5.31 9.30 12.75
N ASP A 94 4.37 9.22 13.69
CA ASP A 94 3.41 8.12 13.79
C ASP A 94 2.57 8.02 12.50
N ALA A 95 2.10 9.14 11.96
CA ALA A 95 1.35 9.20 10.72
C ALA A 95 2.19 8.71 9.51
N ILE A 96 3.44 9.15 9.40
CA ILE A 96 4.34 8.74 8.32
C ILE A 96 4.71 7.26 8.43
N GLU A 97 4.96 6.74 9.64
CA GLU A 97 5.24 5.32 9.88
C GLU A 97 4.01 4.44 9.53
N ALA A 98 2.80 4.94 9.76
CA ALA A 98 1.56 4.30 9.33
C ALA A 98 1.33 4.36 7.81
N GLY A 99 2.11 5.15 7.07
CA GLY A 99 2.10 5.19 5.60
C GLY A 99 1.51 6.46 4.98
N VAL A 100 1.15 7.47 5.77
CA VAL A 100 0.72 8.78 5.26
C VAL A 100 1.79 9.37 4.34
N SER A 101 1.39 9.78 3.15
CA SER A 101 2.32 10.20 2.09
C SER A 101 2.82 11.64 2.28
N ALA A 102 1.98 12.52 2.84
CA ALA A 102 2.35 13.87 3.21
C ALA A 102 1.67 14.25 4.52
N TYR A 103 2.43 14.84 5.45
CA TYR A 103 1.93 15.42 6.69
C TYR A 103 2.36 16.88 6.75
N VAL A 104 1.39 17.80 6.77
CA VAL A 104 1.61 19.23 6.65
C VAL A 104 1.09 19.93 7.89
N VAL A 105 1.95 20.71 8.53
CA VAL A 105 1.61 21.55 9.68
C VAL A 105 1.40 22.98 9.20
N ASP A 106 0.52 23.72 9.90
CA ASP A 106 0.20 25.14 9.66
C ASP A 106 -0.42 25.46 8.29
N GLY A 107 -1.40 24.66 7.94
CA GLY A 107 -2.45 25.12 7.06
C GLY A 107 -2.32 24.74 5.61
N LEU A 108 -3.49 24.55 5.07
CA LEU A 108 -3.74 24.37 3.66
C LEU A 108 -3.82 25.76 3.03
N THR A 109 -2.83 26.10 2.19
CA THR A 109 -2.89 27.29 1.35
C THR A 109 -3.04 26.90 -0.11
N PRO A 110 -3.85 27.63 -0.91
CA PRO A 110 -4.13 27.28 -2.30
C PRO A 110 -2.88 27.04 -3.14
N GLU A 111 -1.86 27.90 -2.98
CA GLU A 111 -0.63 27.87 -3.77
C GLU A 111 0.23 26.64 -3.47
N ARG A 112 0.09 26.04 -2.28
CA ARG A 112 0.87 24.87 -1.84
C ARG A 112 0.16 23.55 -2.09
N LEU A 113 -1.14 23.59 -2.34
CA LEU A 113 -1.97 22.38 -2.40
C LEU A 113 -1.55 21.45 -3.55
N SER A 114 -1.51 21.94 -4.79
CA SER A 114 -1.14 21.13 -5.95
C SER A 114 0.27 20.51 -5.81
N PRO A 115 1.33 21.25 -5.48
CA PRO A 115 2.65 20.67 -5.25
C PRO A 115 2.69 19.60 -4.16
N ILE A 116 1.90 19.77 -3.08
CA ILE A 116 1.83 18.79 -2.00
C ILE A 116 1.15 17.50 -2.47
N LEU A 117 0.03 17.61 -3.20
CA LEU A 117 -0.67 16.45 -3.74
C LEU A 117 0.21 15.67 -4.73
N GLU A 118 0.88 16.38 -5.65
CA GLU A 118 1.81 15.76 -6.58
C GLU A 118 2.95 15.03 -5.86
N ALA A 119 3.56 15.67 -4.86
CA ALA A 119 4.62 15.06 -4.05
C ALA A 119 4.11 13.84 -3.26
N ALA A 120 2.90 13.90 -2.69
CA ALA A 120 2.28 12.80 -1.97
C ALA A 120 2.04 11.59 -2.88
N ILE A 121 1.50 11.81 -4.08
CA ILE A 121 1.26 10.77 -5.08
C ILE A 121 2.59 10.16 -5.54
N ALA A 122 3.57 10.99 -5.88
CA ALA A 122 4.88 10.52 -6.33
C ALA A 122 5.56 9.65 -5.25
N ARG A 123 5.57 10.13 -3.99
CA ARG A 123 6.13 9.39 -2.86
C ARG A 123 5.43 8.05 -2.62
N PHE A 124 4.09 8.03 -2.66
CA PHE A 124 3.32 6.82 -2.52
C PHE A 124 3.69 5.80 -3.61
N ASN A 125 3.74 6.23 -4.88
CA ASN A 125 4.06 5.36 -6.00
C ASN A 125 5.46 4.73 -5.86
N VAL A 126 6.46 5.51 -5.49
CA VAL A 126 7.83 5.02 -5.24
C VAL A 126 7.84 3.98 -4.10
N LEU A 127 7.19 4.28 -2.97
CA LEU A 127 7.13 3.35 -1.84
C LEU A 127 6.34 2.09 -2.17
N ARG A 128 5.26 2.20 -2.94
CA ARG A 128 4.47 1.05 -3.43
C ARG A 128 5.32 0.15 -4.31
N GLN A 129 6.04 0.73 -5.26
CA GLN A 129 6.94 -0.02 -6.13
C GLN A 129 8.00 -0.76 -5.31
N MET A 130 8.68 -0.08 -4.39
CA MET A 130 9.70 -0.69 -3.52
C MET A 130 9.13 -1.85 -2.69
N ARG A 131 7.91 -1.70 -2.15
CA ARG A 131 7.23 -2.78 -1.41
C ARG A 131 6.94 -3.99 -2.30
N THR A 132 6.48 -3.77 -3.52
CA THR A 132 6.21 -4.83 -4.50
C THR A 132 7.49 -5.57 -4.86
N GLU A 133 8.56 -4.86 -5.22
CA GLU A 133 9.86 -5.46 -5.54
C GLU A 133 10.45 -6.26 -4.37
N LEU A 134 10.31 -5.73 -3.15
CA LEU A 134 10.76 -6.43 -1.95
C LEU A 134 9.95 -7.73 -1.71
N ALA A 135 8.63 -7.67 -1.89
CA ALA A 135 7.76 -8.84 -1.74
C ALA A 135 8.08 -9.92 -2.78
N GLU A 136 8.28 -9.53 -4.04
CA GLU A 136 8.68 -10.43 -5.13
C GLU A 136 10.04 -11.08 -4.88
N THR A 137 11.02 -10.27 -4.45
CA THR A 137 12.37 -10.77 -4.13
C THR A 137 12.35 -11.76 -2.97
N ARG A 138 11.61 -11.46 -1.91
CA ARG A 138 11.43 -12.37 -0.78
C ARG A 138 10.76 -13.67 -1.20
N ARG A 139 9.72 -13.59 -2.02
CA ARG A 139 9.02 -14.76 -2.55
C ARG A 139 9.95 -15.62 -3.39
N ALA A 140 10.70 -15.03 -4.32
CA ALA A 140 11.66 -15.77 -5.14
C ALA A 140 12.74 -16.48 -4.31
N LEU A 141 13.23 -15.81 -3.24
CA LEU A 141 14.18 -16.42 -2.31
C LEU A 141 13.58 -17.62 -1.56
N GLU A 142 12.36 -17.50 -1.06
CA GLU A 142 11.69 -18.62 -0.37
C GLU A 142 11.38 -19.77 -1.34
N GLU A 143 10.89 -19.48 -2.55
CA GLU A 143 10.69 -20.50 -3.59
C GLU A 143 12.00 -21.25 -3.90
N ARG A 144 13.12 -20.54 -4.04
CA ARG A 144 14.45 -21.17 -4.24
C ARG A 144 14.83 -22.07 -3.09
N LYS A 145 14.70 -21.61 -1.83
CA LYS A 145 15.01 -22.43 -0.64
C LYS A 145 14.19 -23.71 -0.58
N VAL A 146 12.91 -23.63 -0.94
CA VAL A 146 12.01 -24.80 -0.95
C VAL A 146 12.43 -25.79 -2.03
N ILE A 147 12.75 -25.29 -3.24
CA ILE A 147 13.23 -26.13 -4.35
C ILE A 147 14.55 -26.83 -3.97
N ASP A 148 15.50 -26.11 -3.35
CA ASP A 148 16.78 -26.67 -2.94
C ASP A 148 16.61 -27.76 -1.87
N ARG A 149 15.70 -27.56 -0.91
CA ARG A 149 15.36 -28.62 0.07
C ARG A 149 14.74 -29.85 -0.60
N ALA A 150 13.82 -29.64 -1.54
CA ALA A 150 13.18 -30.73 -2.27
C ALA A 150 14.18 -31.53 -3.12
N LYS A 151 15.12 -30.83 -3.80
CA LYS A 151 16.24 -31.48 -4.49
C LYS A 151 17.05 -32.36 -3.53
N GLY A 152 17.43 -31.83 -2.38
CA GLY A 152 18.18 -32.59 -1.36
C GLY A 152 17.46 -33.85 -0.89
N LEU A 153 16.13 -33.78 -0.71
CA LEU A 153 15.31 -34.96 -0.38
C LEU A 153 15.31 -36.00 -1.50
N LEU A 154 15.14 -35.58 -2.76
CA LEU A 154 15.17 -36.48 -3.90
C LEU A 154 16.54 -37.12 -4.11
N MET A 155 17.62 -36.34 -3.99
CA MET A 155 18.99 -36.82 -4.07
C MET A 155 19.24 -37.93 -3.02
N LYS A 156 18.81 -37.68 -1.78
CA LYS A 156 18.97 -38.65 -0.69
C LYS A 156 18.09 -39.90 -0.89
N ALA A 157 16.85 -39.74 -1.32
CA ALA A 157 15.91 -40.85 -1.43
C ALA A 157 16.15 -41.74 -2.67
N LYS A 158 16.64 -41.16 -3.78
CA LYS A 158 16.81 -41.86 -5.06
C LYS A 158 18.26 -42.10 -5.45
N GLY A 159 19.23 -41.51 -4.73
CA GLY A 159 20.66 -41.63 -5.09
C GLY A 159 21.05 -40.94 -6.39
N ILE A 160 20.31 -39.89 -6.77
CA ILE A 160 20.48 -39.13 -8.02
C ILE A 160 21.20 -37.80 -7.82
N GLY A 161 21.73 -37.21 -8.89
CA GLY A 161 22.39 -35.93 -8.88
C GLY A 161 21.39 -34.73 -8.79
N GLU A 162 21.96 -33.55 -8.56
CA GLU A 162 21.16 -32.32 -8.40
C GLU A 162 20.32 -31.98 -9.64
N ASP A 163 20.92 -32.08 -10.83
CA ASP A 163 20.26 -31.81 -12.10
C ASP A 163 19.09 -32.79 -12.37
N GLU A 164 19.30 -34.07 -12.05
CA GLU A 164 18.25 -35.07 -12.17
C GLU A 164 17.12 -34.82 -11.15
N ALA A 165 17.47 -34.47 -9.91
CA ALA A 165 16.49 -34.12 -8.89
C ALA A 165 15.61 -32.91 -9.34
N TYR A 166 16.23 -31.90 -9.92
CA TYR A 166 15.50 -30.76 -10.48
C TYR A 166 14.65 -31.18 -11.69
N ALA A 167 15.16 -32.02 -12.58
CA ALA A 167 14.41 -32.53 -13.71
C ALA A 167 13.15 -33.30 -13.28
N VAL A 168 13.23 -34.08 -12.21
CA VAL A 168 12.07 -34.79 -11.62
C VAL A 168 11.03 -33.78 -11.12
N LEU A 169 11.44 -32.77 -10.35
CA LEU A 169 10.53 -31.74 -9.87
C LEU A 169 9.83 -31.01 -11.02
N ARG A 170 10.61 -30.61 -12.03
CA ARG A 170 10.09 -29.91 -13.22
C ARG A 170 9.11 -30.76 -14.00
N LYS A 171 9.44 -32.03 -14.26
CA LYS A 171 8.55 -32.95 -14.97
C LYS A 171 7.22 -33.11 -14.20
N THR A 172 7.29 -33.37 -12.90
CA THR A 172 6.11 -33.51 -12.06
C THR A 172 5.25 -32.23 -12.07
N ALA A 173 5.89 -31.05 -12.04
CA ALA A 173 5.18 -29.77 -12.13
C ALA A 173 4.45 -29.61 -13.46
N MET A 174 5.10 -29.96 -14.57
CA MET A 174 4.50 -29.94 -15.90
C MET A 174 3.32 -30.91 -16.01
N ASP A 175 3.48 -32.14 -15.54
CA ASP A 175 2.44 -33.17 -15.59
C ASP A 175 1.21 -32.80 -14.76
N GLN A 176 1.40 -32.02 -13.69
CA GLN A 176 0.32 -31.55 -12.81
C GLN A 176 -0.21 -30.14 -13.14
N GLY A 177 0.37 -29.45 -14.12
CA GLY A 177 0.01 -28.05 -14.41
C GLY A 177 0.27 -27.08 -13.25
N ARG A 178 1.29 -27.36 -12.42
CA ARG A 178 1.65 -26.60 -11.22
C ARG A 178 3.04 -25.96 -11.35
N ARG A 179 3.34 -24.99 -10.47
CA ARG A 179 4.68 -24.43 -10.41
C ARG A 179 5.64 -25.39 -9.71
N VAL A 180 6.92 -25.34 -10.10
CA VAL A 180 7.97 -26.20 -9.50
C VAL A 180 8.06 -25.98 -7.99
N ALA A 181 7.94 -24.75 -7.53
CA ALA A 181 7.95 -24.41 -6.12
C ALA A 181 6.80 -25.07 -5.33
N GLU A 182 5.60 -25.16 -5.90
CA GLU A 182 4.44 -25.79 -5.26
C GLU A 182 4.62 -27.31 -5.13
N VAL A 183 5.21 -27.95 -6.14
CA VAL A 183 5.52 -29.37 -6.09
C VAL A 183 6.63 -29.64 -5.07
N ALA A 184 7.64 -28.78 -5.03
CA ALA A 184 8.71 -28.83 -4.06
C ALA A 184 8.20 -28.68 -2.61
N GLU A 185 7.28 -27.73 -2.38
CA GLU A 185 6.64 -27.51 -1.08
C GLU A 185 5.83 -28.72 -0.63
N ALA A 186 5.05 -29.32 -1.52
CA ALA A 186 4.28 -30.53 -1.24
C ALA A 186 5.21 -31.69 -0.85
N LEU A 187 6.34 -31.87 -1.55
CA LEU A 187 7.34 -32.91 -1.23
C LEU A 187 7.99 -32.67 0.13
N VAL A 188 8.41 -31.44 0.42
CA VAL A 188 9.00 -31.07 1.71
C VAL A 188 8.03 -31.29 2.86
N THR A 189 6.76 -30.93 2.66
CA THR A 189 5.71 -31.13 3.65
C THR A 189 5.45 -32.60 3.91
N ALA A 190 5.31 -33.41 2.85
CA ALA A 190 5.12 -34.86 2.97
C ALA A 190 6.30 -35.54 3.70
N SER A 191 7.54 -35.13 3.39
CA SER A 191 8.71 -35.71 4.05
C SER A 191 8.77 -35.44 5.55
N ARG A 192 8.27 -34.30 6.01
CA ARG A 192 8.19 -33.96 7.44
C ARG A 192 7.15 -34.78 8.20
N LEU A 193 6.12 -35.27 7.50
CA LEU A 193 5.09 -36.11 8.10
C LEU A 193 5.54 -37.59 8.22
N LEU A 194 6.58 -37.98 7.47
CA LEU A 194 7.10 -39.36 7.40
C LEU A 194 8.41 -39.54 8.18
N SER A 195 8.98 -38.49 8.70
CA SER A 195 10.20 -38.49 9.52
C SER A 195 9.89 -38.26 11.00
#